data_1706dd4c79e32c79578172136cb11474
#
_entry.id   1706dd4c79e32c79578172136cb11474
#
_cell.length_a   1.000
_cell.length_b   1.000
_cell.length_c   1.000
_cell.angle_alpha   90.00
_cell.angle_beta   90.00
_cell.angle_gamma   90.00
#
_symmetry.space_group_name_H-M   'P 1'
#
loop_
_entity.id
_entity.type
_entity.pdbx_description
1 polymer ?
#
loop_
_entity_poly.entity_id
_entity_poly.type
_entity_poly.pdbx_seq_one_letter_code
_entity_poly.pdbx_strand_id
1 'polypeptide(L)'
;MDRYWEWIWLAFSLLVLLTDTGFGYSIIEGPRNLTILAGSVAHFNCTVSKGYQVLIWLFNGTPILTVLGNGTPIITNPKYNQDGFQNGTEFTSGLKIFDVQLHDSGEIKCSLQNFQDDKYAFLSVQVNGSLTIKPGNLTVRENQTTEIICEALGWAPAPQISWMVNNITLDNSMYITNQSQGSNGLYNEESILTLTPVTNSTVTCFVAIDALPEPQNETVTLTVYQPPSIAGDDGRTRTIILAVVLSVVGFLLLILIILLIICCCKRRKDSKYQEEMRKASEKKNADRNLETDRHSGQENYAYSPEDARRAGQMTGVPSFSPDNSSLYAPDGDLDVNPASQISPQFF
;
A
#
# COMPACT_ATOMS: atom_id res chain seq x y z
N MET A 1 28.61 82.77 -53.49
CA MET A 1 28.47 81.87 -52.33
C MET A 1 27.33 80.86 -52.58
N ASP A 2 26.42 81.15 -53.51
CA ASP A 2 25.20 80.31 -53.72
C ASP A 2 25.47 78.96 -54.39
N ARG A 3 26.49 78.84 -55.25
CA ARG A 3 26.80 77.53 -55.92
C ARG A 3 27.39 76.50 -54.97
N TYR A 4 27.97 76.88 -53.84
CA TYR A 4 28.52 75.99 -52.84
C TYR A 4 27.41 75.30 -52.04
N TRP A 5 26.28 75.99 -51.78
CA TRP A 5 25.15 75.49 -51.12
C TRP A 5 24.36 74.44 -51.97
N GLU A 6 24.28 74.68 -53.29
CA GLU A 6 23.71 73.76 -54.22
C GLU A 6 24.44 72.43 -54.28
N TRP A 7 25.76 72.45 -54.27
CA TRP A 7 26.56 71.23 -54.22
C TRP A 7 26.49 70.53 -52.90
N ILE A 8 26.34 71.19 -51.80
CA ILE A 8 26.15 70.62 -50.48
C ILE A 8 24.78 69.94 -50.44
N TRP A 9 23.70 70.53 -50.93
CA TRP A 9 22.39 69.96 -51.01
C TRP A 9 22.35 68.78 -51.98
N LEU A 10 23.04 68.81 -53.11
CA LEU A 10 23.17 67.65 -54.00
C LEU A 10 23.94 66.51 -53.37
N ALA A 11 25.08 66.85 -52.68
CA ALA A 11 25.82 65.82 -51.96
C ALA A 11 25.03 65.20 -50.80
N PHE A 12 24.21 65.97 -50.06
CA PHE A 12 23.39 65.55 -49.00
C PHE A 12 22.18 64.67 -49.54
N SER A 13 21.55 65.11 -50.65
CA SER A 13 20.52 64.32 -51.27
C SER A 13 21.04 63.02 -51.86
N LEU A 14 22.28 63.04 -52.41
CA LEU A 14 22.94 61.82 -52.88
C LEU A 14 23.31 60.89 -51.70
N LEU A 15 23.72 61.46 -50.59
CA LEU A 15 24.01 60.70 -49.37
C LEU A 15 22.75 60.10 -48.79
N VAL A 16 21.64 60.84 -48.82
CA VAL A 16 20.33 60.32 -48.37
C VAL A 16 19.77 59.26 -49.31
N LEU A 17 20.04 59.38 -50.63
CA LEU A 17 19.67 58.34 -51.63
C LEU A 17 20.59 57.10 -51.53
N LEU A 18 21.79 57.23 -50.96
CA LEU A 18 22.71 56.13 -50.74
C LEU A 18 22.51 55.47 -49.38
N THR A 19 21.69 56.03 -48.50
CA THR A 19 21.14 55.26 -47.38
C THR A 19 20.17 54.28 -47.94
N ASP A 20 20.69 53.16 -48.45
CA ASP A 20 19.92 51.97 -48.74
C ASP A 20 18.98 51.75 -47.57
N THR A 21 17.70 51.85 -47.81
CA THR A 21 16.71 51.22 -46.94
C THR A 21 16.98 49.73 -47.07
N GLY A 22 17.96 49.26 -46.29
CA GLY A 22 18.24 47.86 -46.20
C GLY A 22 16.96 47.17 -45.80
N PHE A 23 16.32 46.50 -46.78
CA PHE A 23 15.25 45.55 -46.51
C PHE A 23 15.88 44.46 -45.69
N GLY A 24 15.87 44.68 -44.35
CA GLY A 24 16.38 43.71 -43.40
C GLY A 24 15.52 42.46 -43.45
N TYR A 25 16.11 41.34 -43.78
CA TYR A 25 15.44 40.03 -43.57
C TYR A 25 15.36 39.79 -42.06
N SER A 26 14.23 39.18 -41.60
CA SER A 26 13.96 38.90 -40.19
C SER A 26 13.24 37.60 -40.03
N ILE A 27 13.30 37.06 -38.80
CA ILE A 27 12.50 35.95 -38.40
C ILE A 27 11.11 36.46 -38.04
N ILE A 28 10.11 36.03 -38.80
CA ILE A 28 8.71 36.41 -38.64
C ILE A 28 8.09 35.62 -37.49
N GLU A 29 8.28 34.28 -37.51
CA GLU A 29 7.81 33.38 -36.49
C GLU A 29 8.91 32.39 -36.12
N GLY A 30 9.24 32.31 -34.83
CA GLY A 30 10.23 31.37 -34.30
C GLY A 30 9.64 30.02 -33.86
N PRO A 31 10.51 29.09 -33.49
CA PRO A 31 10.07 27.81 -32.95
C PRO A 31 9.31 28.00 -31.64
N ARG A 32 8.46 27.02 -31.30
CA ARG A 32 7.70 26.96 -30.06
C ARG A 32 8.19 25.80 -29.20
N ASN A 33 8.09 25.96 -27.89
CA ASN A 33 8.43 24.87 -26.94
C ASN A 33 7.65 23.59 -27.27
N LEU A 34 8.34 22.46 -27.16
CA LEU A 34 7.77 21.16 -27.48
C LEU A 34 8.13 20.17 -26.36
N THR A 35 7.11 19.52 -25.80
CA THR A 35 7.27 18.38 -24.90
C THR A 35 6.79 17.13 -25.64
N ILE A 36 7.62 16.06 -25.65
CA ILE A 36 7.38 14.88 -26.46
C ILE A 36 7.99 13.63 -25.82
N LEU A 37 7.45 12.46 -26.17
CA LEU A 37 8.00 11.19 -25.69
C LEU A 37 9.29 10.79 -26.44
N ALA A 38 10.21 10.17 -25.75
CA ALA A 38 11.38 9.52 -26.32
C ALA A 38 11.00 8.54 -27.44
N GLY A 39 11.84 8.44 -28.48
CA GLY A 39 11.57 7.64 -29.67
C GLY A 39 10.69 8.33 -30.72
N SER A 40 10.10 9.49 -30.40
CA SER A 40 9.26 10.26 -31.32
C SER A 40 10.08 11.15 -32.27
N VAL A 41 9.38 11.84 -33.18
CA VAL A 41 9.98 12.83 -34.07
C VAL A 41 9.57 14.23 -33.62
N ALA A 42 10.55 15.05 -33.23
CA ALA A 42 10.30 16.44 -32.88
C ALA A 42 10.27 17.33 -34.12
N HIS A 43 9.33 18.28 -34.15
CA HIS A 43 9.14 19.24 -35.24
C HIS A 43 9.17 20.69 -34.73
N PHE A 44 10.02 21.52 -35.35
CA PHE A 44 10.10 22.95 -35.07
C PHE A 44 10.02 23.74 -36.35
N ASN A 45 9.25 24.80 -36.37
CA ASN A 45 9.12 25.69 -37.51
C ASN A 45 9.76 27.03 -37.24
N CYS A 46 10.40 27.58 -38.27
CA CYS A 46 10.93 28.94 -38.27
C CYS A 46 10.58 29.60 -39.61
N THR A 47 9.80 30.67 -39.54
CA THR A 47 9.35 31.42 -40.72
C THR A 47 10.18 32.70 -40.83
N VAL A 48 10.75 32.91 -42.00
CA VAL A 48 11.64 34.04 -42.29
C VAL A 48 11.17 34.84 -43.51
N SER A 49 11.47 36.13 -43.52
CA SER A 49 11.18 36.98 -44.68
C SER A 49 12.13 36.66 -45.85
N LYS A 50 11.70 36.98 -47.07
CA LYS A 50 12.51 36.83 -48.26
C LYS A 50 13.82 37.67 -48.16
N GLY A 51 14.87 37.15 -48.73
CA GLY A 51 16.17 37.85 -48.79
C GLY A 51 17.20 37.31 -47.79
N TYR A 52 16.80 36.37 -46.93
CA TYR A 52 17.80 35.64 -46.13
C TYR A 52 18.72 34.83 -47.09
N GLN A 53 19.95 34.66 -46.71
CA GLN A 53 20.92 33.83 -47.43
C GLN A 53 21.17 32.50 -46.77
N VAL A 54 21.23 32.50 -45.45
CA VAL A 54 21.45 31.30 -44.64
C VAL A 54 20.59 31.37 -43.36
N LEU A 55 19.85 30.30 -43.13
CA LEU A 55 19.17 30.03 -41.88
C LEU A 55 19.88 28.86 -41.20
N ILE A 56 20.16 28.99 -39.94
CA ILE A 56 20.89 27.98 -39.16
C ILE A 56 20.02 27.53 -37.97
N TRP A 57 19.84 26.23 -37.87
CA TRP A 57 19.30 25.62 -36.67
C TRP A 57 20.42 25.17 -35.74
N LEU A 58 20.30 25.55 -34.48
CA LEU A 58 21.27 25.17 -33.44
C LEU A 58 20.58 24.39 -32.34
N PHE A 59 21.31 23.46 -31.77
CA PHE A 59 20.94 22.74 -30.56
C PHE A 59 21.98 23.04 -29.47
N ASN A 60 21.56 23.63 -28.36
CA ASN A 60 22.45 24.06 -27.27
C ASN A 60 23.65 24.86 -27.78
N GLY A 61 23.39 25.78 -28.74
CA GLY A 61 24.44 26.63 -29.37
C GLY A 61 25.27 25.95 -30.46
N THR A 62 25.10 24.65 -30.71
CA THR A 62 25.83 23.90 -31.75
C THR A 62 25.00 23.82 -33.03
N PRO A 63 25.51 24.25 -34.21
CA PRO A 63 24.79 24.11 -35.46
C PRO A 63 24.50 22.66 -35.83
N ILE A 64 23.25 22.33 -36.10
CA ILE A 64 22.75 20.99 -36.44
C ILE A 64 22.22 20.87 -37.86
N LEU A 65 21.73 21.97 -38.43
CA LEU A 65 21.20 22.03 -39.77
C LEU A 65 21.34 23.46 -40.34
N THR A 66 21.77 23.56 -41.58
CA THR A 66 21.89 24.83 -42.31
C THR A 66 20.99 24.79 -43.51
N VAL A 67 20.23 25.86 -43.76
CA VAL A 67 19.31 26.02 -44.92
C VAL A 67 19.76 27.22 -45.72
N LEU A 68 20.06 27.00 -46.98
CA LEU A 68 20.48 28.06 -47.90
C LEU A 68 19.25 28.92 -48.34
N GLY A 69 19.48 30.13 -48.81
CA GLY A 69 18.43 31.06 -49.19
C GLY A 69 17.53 30.57 -50.33
N ASN A 70 17.91 29.54 -51.07
CA ASN A 70 17.07 28.82 -52.03
C ASN A 70 16.22 27.70 -51.40
N GLY A 71 16.24 27.56 -50.08
CA GLY A 71 15.52 26.53 -49.33
C GLY A 71 16.20 25.17 -49.26
N THR A 72 17.42 25.03 -49.83
CA THR A 72 18.14 23.74 -49.84
C THR A 72 18.82 23.50 -48.46
N PRO A 73 18.56 22.34 -47.79
CA PRO A 73 19.22 22.01 -46.55
C PRO A 73 20.61 21.40 -46.80
N ILE A 74 21.52 21.71 -45.90
CA ILE A 74 22.81 21.04 -45.76
C ILE A 74 22.72 20.13 -44.51
N ILE A 75 22.56 18.84 -44.75
CA ILE A 75 22.37 17.81 -43.74
C ILE A 75 23.70 17.08 -43.52
N THR A 76 24.24 17.18 -42.32
CA THR A 76 25.50 16.51 -41.95
C THR A 76 25.28 15.28 -41.08
N ASN A 77 24.12 15.18 -40.42
CA ASN A 77 23.75 14.07 -39.53
C ASN A 77 22.32 13.61 -39.86
N PRO A 78 22.11 12.30 -40.16
CA PRO A 78 20.82 11.75 -40.53
C PRO A 78 19.74 11.87 -39.43
N LYS A 79 20.14 12.18 -38.19
CA LYS A 79 19.21 12.47 -37.09
C LYS A 79 18.36 13.71 -37.36
N TYR A 80 18.86 14.65 -38.21
CA TYR A 80 18.19 15.87 -38.53
C TYR A 80 17.73 15.87 -39.99
N ASN A 81 16.58 16.44 -40.24
CA ASN A 81 16.07 16.66 -41.58
C ASN A 81 15.28 17.98 -41.59
N GLN A 82 14.93 18.42 -42.80
CA GLN A 82 14.18 19.67 -43.02
C GLN A 82 13.05 19.45 -44.00
N ASP A 83 11.87 19.97 -43.63
CA ASP A 83 10.78 20.26 -44.56
C ASP A 83 10.75 21.78 -44.73
N GLY A 84 10.86 22.25 -45.97
CA GLY A 84 10.77 23.67 -46.27
C GLY A 84 9.64 23.96 -47.26
N PHE A 85 8.91 25.01 -47.01
CA PHE A 85 7.88 25.49 -47.93
C PHE A 85 7.89 27.01 -48.05
N GLN A 86 7.61 27.47 -49.24
CA GLN A 86 7.53 28.91 -49.57
C GLN A 86 6.06 29.34 -49.61
N ASN A 87 5.74 30.42 -48.92
CA ASN A 87 4.42 31.04 -48.97
C ASN A 87 4.57 32.54 -49.31
N GLY A 88 4.36 32.89 -50.60
CA GLY A 88 4.54 34.26 -51.08
C GLY A 88 5.97 34.76 -50.85
N THR A 89 6.12 35.77 -49.98
CA THR A 89 7.40 36.38 -49.62
C THR A 89 8.05 35.79 -48.41
N GLU A 90 7.49 34.74 -47.86
CA GLU A 90 7.98 34.09 -46.62
C GLU A 90 8.45 32.67 -46.93
N PHE A 91 9.45 32.24 -46.24
CA PHE A 91 9.93 30.85 -46.24
C PHE A 91 9.84 30.26 -44.83
N THR A 92 9.22 29.10 -44.70
CA THR A 92 9.19 28.36 -43.46
C THR A 92 10.11 27.14 -43.54
N SER A 93 11.07 27.08 -42.64
CA SER A 93 11.92 25.91 -42.43
C SER A 93 11.38 25.09 -41.27
N GLY A 94 11.01 23.85 -41.57
CA GLY A 94 10.58 22.87 -40.56
C GLY A 94 11.74 21.92 -40.20
N LEU A 95 12.36 22.10 -39.05
CA LEU A 95 13.36 21.17 -38.53
C LEU A 95 12.68 19.91 -38.00
N LYS A 96 13.14 18.74 -38.45
CA LYS A 96 12.78 17.41 -37.92
C LYS A 96 13.95 16.80 -37.18
N ILE A 97 13.72 16.34 -35.96
CA ILE A 97 14.68 15.58 -35.17
C ILE A 97 14.11 14.19 -34.97
N PHE A 98 14.73 13.16 -35.55
CA PHE A 98 14.25 11.80 -35.48
C PHE A 98 14.73 11.10 -34.21
N ASP A 99 13.91 10.17 -33.72
CA ASP A 99 14.23 9.29 -32.58
C ASP A 99 14.84 10.06 -31.41
N VAL A 100 14.08 11.09 -30.93
CA VAL A 100 14.55 11.92 -29.82
C VAL A 100 14.72 11.10 -28.55
N GLN A 101 15.82 11.30 -27.84
CA GLN A 101 16.15 10.64 -26.58
C GLN A 101 16.22 11.67 -25.46
N LEU A 102 16.22 11.22 -24.22
CA LEU A 102 16.22 12.10 -23.03
C LEU A 102 17.35 13.16 -23.08
N HIS A 103 18.53 12.76 -23.61
CA HIS A 103 19.68 13.67 -23.77
C HIS A 103 19.55 14.69 -24.89
N ASP A 104 18.50 14.57 -25.72
CA ASP A 104 18.18 15.57 -26.75
C ASP A 104 17.30 16.70 -26.18
N SER A 105 16.98 16.69 -24.90
CA SER A 105 16.32 17.81 -24.25
C SER A 105 17.28 19.00 -24.20
N GLY A 106 16.79 20.15 -24.62
CA GLY A 106 17.64 21.36 -24.68
C GLY A 106 17.06 22.49 -25.49
N GLU A 107 17.87 23.51 -25.67
CA GLU A 107 17.51 24.70 -26.43
C GLU A 107 17.61 24.45 -27.94
N ILE A 108 16.55 24.73 -28.66
CA ILE A 108 16.50 24.79 -30.11
C ILE A 108 16.48 26.28 -30.53
N LYS A 109 17.42 26.66 -31.36
CA LYS A 109 17.50 28.03 -31.84
C LYS A 109 17.45 28.08 -33.36
N CYS A 110 16.60 28.97 -33.88
CA CYS A 110 16.62 29.41 -35.27
C CYS A 110 17.34 30.75 -35.35
N SER A 111 18.35 30.83 -36.21
CA SER A 111 19.22 32.03 -36.37
C SER A 111 19.44 32.32 -37.85
N LEU A 112 19.54 33.60 -38.17
CA LEU A 112 19.91 34.04 -39.53
C LEU A 112 21.41 34.32 -39.58
N GLN A 113 21.98 34.42 -40.79
CA GLN A 113 23.40 34.58 -41.04
C GLN A 113 24.09 35.75 -40.30
N ASN A 114 23.33 36.76 -39.90
CA ASN A 114 23.83 37.93 -39.22
C ASN A 114 23.86 37.73 -37.67
N PHE A 115 23.29 36.61 -37.14
CA PHE A 115 23.17 36.31 -35.72
C PHE A 115 22.56 37.46 -34.88
N GLN A 116 21.87 38.40 -35.51
CA GLN A 116 21.19 39.51 -34.86
C GLN A 116 19.72 39.26 -34.59
N ASP A 117 19.15 38.31 -35.33
CA ASP A 117 17.75 37.89 -35.16
C ASP A 117 17.71 36.38 -34.88
N ASP A 118 17.50 36.07 -33.62
CA ASP A 118 17.46 34.71 -33.08
C ASP A 118 16.12 34.46 -32.39
N LYS A 119 15.56 33.28 -32.58
CA LYS A 119 14.36 32.80 -31.87
C LYS A 119 14.63 31.44 -31.27
N TYR A 120 14.12 31.25 -30.07
CA TYR A 120 14.43 30.10 -29.22
C TYR A 120 13.18 29.33 -28.87
N ALA A 121 13.35 28.04 -28.66
CA ALA A 121 12.38 27.14 -28.08
C ALA A 121 13.11 26.07 -27.27
N PHE A 122 12.40 25.43 -26.37
CA PHE A 122 12.92 24.31 -25.61
C PHE A 122 12.27 23.00 -26.08
N LEU A 123 13.10 21.99 -26.33
CA LEU A 123 12.70 20.61 -26.49
C LEU A 123 12.81 19.91 -25.15
N SER A 124 11.70 19.40 -24.66
CA SER A 124 11.61 18.57 -23.46
C SER A 124 11.24 17.15 -23.87
N VAL A 125 12.20 16.24 -23.81
CA VAL A 125 11.95 14.81 -24.08
C VAL A 125 11.66 14.10 -22.80
N GLN A 126 10.56 13.37 -22.75
CA GLN A 126 10.10 12.64 -21.59
C GLN A 126 10.09 11.14 -21.88
N VAL A 127 10.25 10.33 -20.83
CA VAL A 127 10.25 8.87 -20.92
C VAL A 127 9.02 8.32 -20.22
N ASN A 128 8.26 7.53 -20.95
CA ASN A 128 7.15 6.76 -20.43
C ASN A 128 7.68 5.44 -19.87
N GLY A 129 7.52 5.24 -18.57
CA GLY A 129 7.94 4.04 -17.86
C GLY A 129 6.86 2.96 -17.81
N SER A 130 7.01 2.04 -16.89
CA SER A 130 6.02 1.00 -16.60
C SER A 130 5.14 1.39 -15.42
N LEU A 131 3.90 0.90 -15.42
CA LEU A 131 2.93 1.08 -14.36
C LEU A 131 2.39 -0.28 -13.92
N THR A 132 2.37 -0.55 -12.60
CA THR A 132 1.82 -1.78 -12.02
C THR A 132 1.15 -1.52 -10.69
N ILE A 133 0.09 -2.28 -10.37
CA ILE A 133 -0.55 -2.26 -9.05
C ILE A 133 -0.31 -3.59 -8.35
N LYS A 134 0.02 -3.53 -7.06
CA LYS A 134 0.23 -4.68 -6.18
C LYS A 134 -0.55 -4.55 -4.88
N PRO A 135 -1.14 -5.65 -4.37
CA PRO A 135 -1.41 -6.87 -5.12
C PRO A 135 -2.39 -6.59 -6.26
N GLY A 136 -2.51 -7.52 -7.22
CA GLY A 136 -3.55 -7.45 -8.25
C GLY A 136 -4.96 -7.59 -7.65
N ASN A 137 -5.91 -8.13 -8.41
CA ASN A 137 -7.26 -8.37 -7.88
C ASN A 137 -7.21 -9.15 -6.56
N LEU A 138 -7.87 -8.63 -5.53
CA LEU A 138 -7.75 -9.08 -4.16
C LEU A 138 -9.12 -9.37 -3.56
N THR A 139 -9.21 -10.46 -2.80
CA THR A 139 -10.38 -10.75 -1.96
C THR A 139 -10.04 -10.44 -0.51
N VAL A 140 -10.78 -9.52 0.10
CA VAL A 140 -10.57 -9.04 1.46
C VAL A 140 -11.81 -9.26 2.31
N ARG A 141 -11.60 -9.37 3.62
CA ARG A 141 -12.72 -9.42 4.56
C ARG A 141 -13.31 -8.03 4.73
N GLU A 142 -14.64 -7.95 4.90
CA GLU A 142 -15.32 -6.70 5.24
C GLU A 142 -14.65 -6.01 6.45
N ASN A 143 -14.44 -4.69 6.37
CA ASN A 143 -13.76 -3.87 7.36
C ASN A 143 -12.30 -4.28 7.67
N GLN A 144 -11.66 -5.05 6.81
CA GLN A 144 -10.23 -5.34 6.91
C GLN A 144 -9.44 -4.26 6.16
N THR A 145 -8.55 -3.59 6.88
CA THR A 145 -7.62 -2.64 6.28
C THR A 145 -6.66 -3.38 5.35
N THR A 146 -6.50 -2.89 4.13
CA THR A 146 -5.60 -3.42 3.11
C THR A 146 -4.80 -2.30 2.47
N GLU A 147 -3.60 -2.60 2.07
CA GLU A 147 -2.71 -1.68 1.34
C GLU A 147 -2.64 -2.09 -0.12
N ILE A 148 -2.71 -1.09 -0.99
CA ILE A 148 -2.59 -1.22 -2.43
C ILE A 148 -1.45 -0.31 -2.85
N ILE A 149 -0.49 -0.87 -3.58
CA ILE A 149 0.73 -0.18 -3.97
C ILE A 149 0.70 0.02 -5.49
N CYS A 150 0.84 1.25 -5.92
CA CYS A 150 1.04 1.62 -7.31
C CYS A 150 2.52 1.91 -7.54
N GLU A 151 3.15 1.16 -8.44
CA GLU A 151 4.55 1.32 -8.81
C GLU A 151 4.67 1.87 -10.23
N ALA A 152 5.27 3.04 -10.36
CA ALA A 152 5.63 3.68 -11.61
C ALA A 152 7.16 3.66 -11.74
N LEU A 153 7.70 2.84 -12.66
CA LEU A 153 9.15 2.61 -12.75
C LEU A 153 9.72 3.10 -14.08
N GLY A 154 10.87 3.78 -14.02
CA GLY A 154 11.64 4.16 -15.20
C GLY A 154 11.09 5.38 -15.97
N TRP A 155 10.54 6.36 -15.30
CA TRP A 155 9.95 7.57 -15.87
C TRP A 155 10.94 8.74 -15.94
N ALA A 156 10.72 9.65 -16.84
CA ALA A 156 11.37 10.98 -16.86
C ALA A 156 10.43 12.02 -17.49
N PRO A 157 10.14 13.10 -16.75
CA PRO A 157 10.49 13.40 -15.37
C PRO A 157 9.80 12.47 -14.37
N ALA A 158 9.93 12.75 -13.07
CA ALA A 158 9.13 12.07 -12.05
C ALA A 158 7.64 12.21 -12.37
N PRO A 159 6.89 11.10 -12.45
CA PRO A 159 5.50 11.13 -12.84
C PRO A 159 4.61 11.61 -11.68
N GLN A 160 3.40 12.07 -12.00
CA GLN A 160 2.39 12.40 -10.99
C GLN A 160 1.45 11.21 -10.83
N ILE A 161 1.39 10.64 -9.62
CA ILE A 161 0.46 9.57 -9.28
C ILE A 161 -0.80 10.14 -8.66
N SER A 162 -1.96 9.63 -9.08
CA SER A 162 -3.26 9.92 -8.47
C SER A 162 -4.12 8.66 -8.42
N TRP A 163 -5.06 8.63 -7.47
CA TRP A 163 -5.91 7.48 -7.22
C TRP A 163 -7.39 7.79 -7.42
N MET A 164 -8.12 6.78 -7.89
CA MET A 164 -9.57 6.81 -8.00
C MET A 164 -10.15 5.52 -7.45
N VAL A 165 -11.16 5.64 -6.58
CA VAL A 165 -11.90 4.50 -6.02
C VAL A 165 -13.36 4.66 -6.38
N ASN A 166 -13.93 3.65 -7.04
CA ASN A 166 -15.33 3.65 -7.50
C ASN A 166 -15.70 4.94 -8.27
N ASN A 167 -14.84 5.38 -9.21
CA ASN A 167 -14.98 6.60 -10.00
C ASN A 167 -14.91 7.92 -9.19
N ILE A 168 -14.42 7.88 -7.97
CA ILE A 168 -14.18 9.07 -7.15
C ILE A 168 -12.67 9.27 -7.01
N THR A 169 -12.17 10.41 -7.47
CA THR A 169 -10.75 10.79 -7.30
C THR A 169 -10.47 11.08 -5.84
N LEU A 170 -9.38 10.51 -5.32
CA LEU A 170 -8.94 10.70 -3.95
C LEU A 170 -8.07 11.96 -3.81
N ASP A 171 -8.16 12.59 -2.65
CA ASP A 171 -7.26 13.67 -2.27
C ASP A 171 -5.86 13.14 -1.95
N ASN A 172 -4.82 13.93 -2.25
CA ASN A 172 -3.41 13.55 -2.04
C ASN A 172 -3.06 13.24 -0.58
N SER A 173 -3.86 13.69 0.38
CA SER A 173 -3.70 13.37 1.79
C SER A 173 -4.10 11.93 2.17
N MET A 174 -4.76 11.20 1.25
CA MET A 174 -5.28 9.85 1.49
C MET A 174 -4.30 8.74 1.13
N TYR A 175 -3.16 9.06 0.55
CA TYR A 175 -2.13 8.11 0.17
C TYR A 175 -0.73 8.69 0.37
N ILE A 176 0.26 7.82 0.46
CA ILE A 176 1.66 8.21 0.65
C ILE A 176 2.40 7.90 -0.64
N THR A 177 3.24 8.84 -1.09
CA THR A 177 4.05 8.65 -2.29
C THR A 177 5.53 8.78 -1.95
N ASN A 178 6.33 7.80 -2.37
CA ASN A 178 7.77 7.75 -2.21
C ASN A 178 8.44 7.80 -3.59
N GLN A 179 9.37 8.72 -3.77
CA GLN A 179 10.11 8.88 -5.01
C GLN A 179 11.57 8.49 -4.83
N SER A 180 12.13 7.81 -5.82
CA SER A 180 13.55 7.51 -5.91
C SER A 180 14.05 7.74 -7.34
N GLN A 181 15.34 8.03 -7.49
CA GLN A 181 15.97 8.20 -8.80
C GLN A 181 17.04 7.11 -8.99
N GLY A 182 16.94 6.42 -10.12
CA GLY A 182 17.92 5.42 -10.52
C GLY A 182 19.23 6.05 -11.03
N SER A 183 20.29 5.27 -11.11
CA SER A 183 21.60 5.69 -11.63
C SER A 183 21.58 6.12 -13.11
N ASN A 184 20.53 5.72 -13.84
CA ASN A 184 20.29 6.09 -15.24
C ASN A 184 19.56 7.44 -15.39
N GLY A 185 19.29 8.15 -14.29
CA GLY A 185 18.57 9.43 -14.29
C GLY A 185 17.04 9.29 -14.37
N LEU A 186 16.51 8.06 -14.47
CA LEU A 186 15.07 7.82 -14.48
C LEU A 186 14.52 7.77 -13.05
N TYR A 187 13.25 8.14 -12.91
CA TYR A 187 12.54 8.14 -11.64
C TYR A 187 11.69 6.90 -11.48
N ASN A 188 11.66 6.42 -10.25
CA ASN A 188 10.71 5.41 -9.78
C ASN A 188 9.87 6.04 -8.68
N GLU A 189 8.57 5.84 -8.76
CA GLU A 189 7.63 6.36 -7.79
C GLU A 189 6.72 5.24 -7.32
N GLU A 190 6.55 5.15 -6.00
CA GLU A 190 5.70 4.19 -5.33
C GLU A 190 4.65 4.94 -4.53
N SER A 191 3.39 4.66 -4.78
CA SER A 191 2.28 5.25 -4.03
C SER A 191 1.52 4.18 -3.29
N ILE A 192 1.32 4.37 -1.99
CA ILE A 192 0.66 3.43 -1.08
C ILE A 192 -0.69 4.00 -0.67
N LEU A 193 -1.75 3.32 -1.06
CA LEU A 193 -3.12 3.63 -0.69
C LEU A 193 -3.62 2.61 0.35
N THR A 194 -4.03 3.10 1.51
CA THR A 194 -4.62 2.27 2.57
C THR A 194 -6.13 2.40 2.56
N LEU A 195 -6.84 1.28 2.37
CA LEU A 195 -8.30 1.22 2.31
C LEU A 195 -8.86 0.23 3.32
N THR A 196 -10.09 0.53 3.79
CA THR A 196 -10.90 -0.39 4.61
C THR A 196 -12.25 -0.60 3.90
N PRO A 197 -12.31 -1.52 2.92
CA PRO A 197 -13.48 -1.68 2.08
C PRO A 197 -14.64 -2.35 2.84
N VAL A 198 -15.85 -1.83 2.63
CA VAL A 198 -17.11 -2.41 3.13
C VAL A 198 -17.84 -3.16 2.03
N THR A 199 -17.67 -2.74 0.79
CA THR A 199 -18.29 -3.33 -0.41
C THR A 199 -17.24 -3.55 -1.49
N ASN A 200 -17.57 -4.37 -2.49
CA ASN A 200 -16.73 -4.53 -3.67
C ASN A 200 -16.39 -3.17 -4.26
N SER A 201 -15.14 -2.98 -4.61
CA SER A 201 -14.63 -1.70 -5.07
C SER A 201 -13.65 -1.88 -6.23
N THR A 202 -13.63 -0.91 -7.13
CA THR A 202 -12.59 -0.79 -8.16
C THR A 202 -11.62 0.30 -7.74
N VAL A 203 -10.33 0.01 -7.81
CA VAL A 203 -9.26 0.93 -7.47
C VAL A 203 -8.39 1.13 -8.71
N THR A 204 -8.26 2.37 -9.14
CA THR A 204 -7.47 2.74 -10.31
C THR A 204 -6.36 3.70 -9.90
N CYS A 205 -5.15 3.39 -10.31
CA CYS A 205 -4.00 4.26 -10.22
C CYS A 205 -3.78 4.93 -11.56
N PHE A 206 -3.62 6.25 -11.57
CA PHE A 206 -3.27 7.04 -12.73
C PHE A 206 -1.88 7.61 -12.59
N VAL A 207 -1.16 7.62 -13.70
CA VAL A 207 0.19 8.19 -13.79
C VAL A 207 0.25 9.14 -14.98
N ALA A 208 0.70 10.38 -14.74
CA ALA A 208 0.75 11.43 -15.73
C ALA A 208 2.14 12.06 -15.83
N ILE A 209 2.55 12.38 -17.05
CA ILE A 209 3.63 13.30 -17.42
C ILE A 209 3.12 14.17 -18.57
N ASP A 210 3.73 15.35 -18.78
CA ASP A 210 3.24 16.33 -19.76
C ASP A 210 3.25 15.84 -21.22
N ALA A 211 4.16 14.91 -21.55
CA ALA A 211 4.25 14.35 -22.90
C ALA A 211 3.15 13.33 -23.24
N LEU A 212 2.42 12.83 -22.24
CA LEU A 212 1.31 11.91 -22.45
C LEU A 212 0.04 12.69 -22.75
N PRO A 213 -0.69 12.35 -23.84
CA PRO A 213 -1.97 12.99 -24.15
C PRO A 213 -3.05 12.68 -23.10
N GLU A 214 -2.96 11.49 -22.48
CA GLU A 214 -3.83 11.06 -21.39
C GLU A 214 -3.01 10.27 -20.37
N PRO A 215 -3.35 10.34 -19.05
CA PRO A 215 -2.67 9.57 -18.02
C PRO A 215 -2.74 8.07 -18.31
N GLN A 216 -1.62 7.37 -18.11
CA GLN A 216 -1.64 5.91 -18.02
C GLN A 216 -2.41 5.49 -16.78
N ASN A 217 -3.09 4.35 -16.84
CA ASN A 217 -3.81 3.83 -15.68
C ASN A 217 -3.75 2.31 -15.62
N GLU A 218 -3.83 1.82 -14.39
CA GLU A 218 -4.03 0.41 -14.05
C GLU A 218 -5.16 0.30 -13.03
N THR A 219 -5.96 -0.77 -13.14
CA THR A 219 -7.15 -0.97 -12.31
C THR A 219 -7.15 -2.35 -11.69
N VAL A 220 -7.44 -2.42 -10.39
CA VAL A 220 -7.64 -3.67 -9.66
C VAL A 220 -9.02 -3.69 -9.01
N THR A 221 -9.57 -4.90 -8.86
CA THR A 221 -10.86 -5.12 -8.21
C THR A 221 -10.65 -5.68 -6.81
N LEU A 222 -11.27 -5.05 -5.83
CA LEU A 222 -11.40 -5.55 -4.46
C LEU A 222 -12.74 -6.24 -4.31
N THR A 223 -12.71 -7.54 -4.05
CA THR A 223 -13.91 -8.32 -3.73
C THR A 223 -14.00 -8.47 -2.22
N VAL A 224 -15.08 -7.97 -1.63
CA VAL A 224 -15.30 -8.04 -0.18
C VAL A 224 -16.15 -9.25 0.14
N TYR A 225 -15.68 -10.11 1.06
CA TYR A 225 -16.47 -11.20 1.59
C TYR A 225 -16.80 -10.99 3.07
N GLN A 226 -18.01 -11.31 3.42
CA GLN A 226 -18.42 -11.41 4.82
C GLN A 226 -18.19 -12.86 5.25
N PRO A 227 -17.37 -13.11 6.29
CA PRO A 227 -17.34 -14.45 6.86
C PRO A 227 -18.76 -14.79 7.31
N PRO A 228 -19.21 -16.03 7.10
CA PRO A 228 -20.50 -16.43 7.63
C PRO A 228 -20.49 -16.05 9.11
N SER A 229 -21.41 -15.18 9.53
CA SER A 229 -21.64 -14.95 10.94
C SER A 229 -21.94 -16.35 11.46
N ILE A 230 -21.03 -16.93 12.24
CA ILE A 230 -21.40 -18.01 13.14
C ILE A 230 -22.39 -17.31 14.05
N ALA A 231 -23.66 -17.27 13.63
CA ALA A 231 -24.78 -16.99 14.48
C ALA A 231 -24.57 -18.00 15.61
N GLY A 232 -23.97 -17.51 16.68
CA GLY A 232 -23.63 -18.36 17.79
C GLY A 232 -24.92 -19.08 18.14
N ASP A 233 -24.91 -20.41 18.05
CA ASP A 233 -25.93 -21.30 18.60
C ASP A 233 -25.89 -21.21 20.14
N ASP A 234 -25.63 -19.98 20.63
CA ASP A 234 -25.69 -19.64 22.06
C ASP A 234 -27.08 -19.85 22.66
N GLY A 235 -28.11 -19.79 21.82
CA GLY A 235 -29.47 -20.09 22.24
C GLY A 235 -29.68 -21.57 22.48
N ARG A 236 -29.22 -22.45 21.59
CA ARG A 236 -29.35 -23.88 21.70
C ARG A 236 -28.48 -24.48 22.78
N THR A 237 -27.24 -24.02 22.87
CA THR A 237 -26.29 -24.47 23.92
C THR A 237 -26.77 -24.02 25.30
N ARG A 238 -27.26 -22.79 25.47
CA ARG A 238 -27.85 -22.33 26.72
C ARG A 238 -29.13 -23.05 27.10
N THR A 239 -30.03 -23.35 26.16
CA THR A 239 -31.22 -24.13 26.45
C THR A 239 -30.92 -25.57 26.80
N ILE A 240 -29.95 -26.23 26.19
CA ILE A 240 -29.50 -27.56 26.53
C ILE A 240 -28.87 -27.59 27.93
N ILE A 241 -28.01 -26.66 28.25
CA ILE A 241 -27.38 -26.55 29.59
C ILE A 241 -28.44 -26.30 30.66
N LEU A 242 -29.38 -25.39 30.44
CA LEU A 242 -30.49 -25.12 31.35
C LEU A 242 -31.38 -26.38 31.57
N ALA A 243 -31.72 -27.10 30.49
CA ALA A 243 -32.51 -28.33 30.59
C ALA A 243 -31.77 -29.42 31.39
N VAL A 244 -30.50 -29.60 31.17
CA VAL A 244 -29.66 -30.57 31.93
C VAL A 244 -29.55 -30.17 33.38
N VAL A 245 -29.30 -28.91 33.69
CA VAL A 245 -29.22 -28.44 35.08
C VAL A 245 -30.53 -28.59 35.81
N LEU A 246 -31.66 -28.23 35.20
CA LEU A 246 -32.97 -28.39 35.78
C LEU A 246 -33.36 -29.88 36.00
N SER A 247 -32.98 -30.80 35.09
CA SER A 247 -33.22 -32.22 35.25
C SER A 247 -32.42 -32.83 36.40
N VAL A 248 -31.14 -32.45 36.55
CA VAL A 248 -30.29 -32.89 37.65
C VAL A 248 -30.80 -32.36 38.99
N VAL A 249 -31.17 -31.08 39.07
CA VAL A 249 -31.75 -30.50 40.29
C VAL A 249 -33.04 -31.19 40.66
N GLY A 250 -33.94 -31.42 39.68
CA GLY A 250 -35.19 -32.16 39.89
C GLY A 250 -34.94 -33.59 40.44
N PHE A 251 -33.95 -34.30 39.87
CA PHE A 251 -33.58 -35.63 40.32
C PHE A 251 -33.04 -35.64 41.75
N LEU A 252 -32.19 -34.66 42.10
CA LEU A 252 -31.68 -34.53 43.48
C LEU A 252 -32.77 -34.20 44.51
N LEU A 253 -33.75 -33.36 44.12
CA LEU A 253 -34.90 -33.06 44.94
C LEU A 253 -35.79 -34.31 45.17
N LEU A 254 -36.01 -35.14 44.15
CA LEU A 254 -36.73 -36.40 44.24
C LEU A 254 -36.01 -37.36 45.24
N ILE A 255 -34.69 -37.49 45.15
CA ILE A 255 -33.91 -38.32 46.09
C ILE A 255 -34.07 -37.79 47.52
N LEU A 256 -34.02 -36.46 47.71
CA LEU A 256 -34.19 -35.84 49.03
C LEU A 256 -35.57 -36.11 49.59
N ILE A 257 -36.64 -36.04 48.81
CA ILE A 257 -38.01 -36.37 49.22
C ILE A 257 -38.13 -37.85 49.63
N ILE A 258 -37.53 -38.76 48.84
CA ILE A 258 -37.52 -40.19 49.13
C ILE A 258 -36.80 -40.45 50.45
N LEU A 259 -35.63 -39.82 50.67
CA LEU A 259 -34.87 -39.93 51.93
C LEU A 259 -35.68 -39.40 53.12
N LEU A 260 -36.37 -38.26 52.95
CA LEU A 260 -37.24 -37.72 53.99
C LEU A 260 -38.43 -38.67 54.30
N ILE A 261 -39.03 -39.26 53.29
CA ILE A 261 -40.12 -40.24 53.46
C ILE A 261 -39.60 -41.48 54.25
N ILE A 262 -38.41 -42.01 53.82
CA ILE A 262 -37.78 -43.15 54.52
C ILE A 262 -37.45 -42.78 55.97
N CYS A 263 -36.90 -41.56 56.20
CA CYS A 263 -36.60 -41.09 57.57
C CYS A 263 -37.87 -40.92 58.39
N CYS A 264 -38.95 -40.38 57.83
CA CYS A 264 -40.23 -40.27 58.52
C CYS A 264 -40.87 -41.62 58.80
N CYS A 265 -40.78 -42.58 57.84
CA CYS A 265 -41.27 -43.97 58.05
C CYS A 265 -40.45 -44.69 59.09
N LYS A 266 -39.13 -44.49 59.14
CA LYS A 266 -38.23 -45.03 60.15
C LYS A 266 -38.54 -44.44 61.52
N ARG A 267 -38.72 -43.16 61.67
CA ARG A 267 -39.13 -42.49 62.90
C ARG A 267 -40.50 -42.98 63.39
N ARG A 268 -41.45 -43.22 62.51
CA ARG A 268 -42.79 -43.81 62.87
C ARG A 268 -42.67 -45.21 63.37
N LYS A 269 -41.77 -46.04 62.79
CA LYS A 269 -41.50 -47.40 63.28
C LYS A 269 -40.79 -47.38 64.62
N ASP A 270 -39.83 -46.56 64.85
CA ASP A 270 -39.11 -46.42 66.11
C ASP A 270 -40.04 -45.90 67.22
N SER A 271 -40.95 -44.95 66.88
CA SER A 271 -41.97 -44.48 67.86
C SER A 271 -42.95 -45.59 68.27
N LYS A 272 -43.40 -46.46 67.34
CA LYS A 272 -44.27 -47.60 67.69
C LYS A 272 -43.52 -48.62 68.48
N TYR A 273 -42.23 -48.85 68.17
CA TYR A 273 -41.37 -49.80 68.92
C TYR A 273 -41.13 -49.31 70.34
N GLN A 274 -40.89 -48.04 70.53
CA GLN A 274 -40.77 -47.44 71.88
C GLN A 274 -42.04 -47.46 72.67
N GLU A 275 -43.22 -47.31 72.02
CA GLU A 275 -44.51 -47.40 72.69
C GLU A 275 -44.86 -48.87 73.09
N GLU A 276 -44.50 -49.89 72.27
CA GLU A 276 -44.64 -51.30 72.65
C GLU A 276 -43.70 -51.70 73.75
N MET A 277 -42.41 -51.22 73.71
CA MET A 277 -41.45 -51.45 74.81
C MET A 277 -41.85 -50.79 76.11
N ARG A 278 -42.51 -49.61 76.04
CA ARG A 278 -43.06 -48.98 77.27
C ARG A 278 -44.21 -49.74 77.83
N LYS A 279 -45.11 -50.24 77.03
CA LYS A 279 -46.26 -51.10 77.48
C LYS A 279 -45.74 -52.44 78.00
N ALA A 280 -44.67 -52.99 77.45
CA ALA A 280 -44.09 -54.23 77.91
C ALA A 280 -43.32 -54.00 79.26
N SER A 281 -42.72 -52.83 79.45
CA SER A 281 -42.06 -52.41 80.71
C SER A 281 -43.04 -52.15 81.84
N GLU A 282 -44.19 -51.49 81.50
CA GLU A 282 -45.30 -51.29 82.45
C GLU A 282 -45.89 -52.61 82.95
N LYS A 283 -46.03 -53.59 82.01
CA LYS A 283 -46.53 -54.91 82.38
C LYS A 283 -45.53 -55.74 83.25
N LYS A 284 -44.25 -55.52 83.06
CA LYS A 284 -43.17 -56.17 83.81
C LYS A 284 -42.96 -55.56 85.24
N ASN A 285 -43.37 -54.27 85.39
CA ASN A 285 -43.32 -53.60 86.69
C ASN A 285 -44.55 -53.90 87.56
N ALA A 286 -45.68 -54.34 86.91
CA ALA A 286 -46.87 -54.78 87.63
C ALA A 286 -46.69 -56.22 88.28
N ASP A 287 -45.87 -57.08 87.65
CA ASP A 287 -45.55 -58.40 88.13
C ASP A 287 -44.41 -58.47 89.17
N ARG A 288 -43.71 -57.38 89.50
CA ARG A 288 -42.53 -57.33 90.34
C ARG A 288 -42.79 -56.79 91.74
N ASN A 289 -44.04 -56.50 92.05
CA ASN A 289 -44.46 -56.07 93.42
C ASN A 289 -44.95 -57.19 94.32
N LEU A 290 -44.63 -58.41 93.95
CA LEU A 290 -44.91 -59.56 94.81
C LEU A 290 -43.69 -60.48 94.84
N GLU A 291 -42.68 -60.10 95.54
CA GLU A 291 -41.80 -60.99 96.36
C GLU A 291 -40.62 -60.18 96.93
N THR A 292 -40.75 -59.95 98.14
CA THR A 292 -39.83 -59.30 99.07
C THR A 292 -38.71 -60.27 99.44
N ASP A 293 -37.62 -59.65 99.74
CA ASP A 293 -36.55 -60.09 100.66
C ASP A 293 -35.55 -61.21 100.21
N ARG A 294 -34.35 -60.81 100.06
CA ARG A 294 -33.20 -61.26 100.86
C ARG A 294 -31.87 -61.13 100.17
N HIS A 295 -30.97 -60.46 100.89
CA HIS A 295 -29.52 -60.57 100.93
C HIS A 295 -28.67 -60.00 99.76
N SER A 296 -28.03 -58.85 100.07
CA SER A 296 -26.70 -58.71 100.65
C SER A 296 -25.52 -59.14 99.79
N GLY A 297 -24.69 -58.22 99.53
CA GLY A 297 -23.24 -58.47 99.36
C GLY A 297 -22.62 -57.96 98.06
N GLN A 298 -22.04 -56.76 98.12
CA GLN A 298 -20.61 -56.55 98.01
C GLN A 298 -19.98 -56.57 96.63
N GLU A 299 -19.50 -55.44 96.33
CA GLU A 299 -18.16 -54.94 96.02
C GLU A 299 -17.88 -54.82 94.50
N ASN A 300 -17.65 -53.57 94.16
CA ASN A 300 -16.44 -52.92 93.66
C ASN A 300 -15.77 -53.49 92.41
N TYR A 301 -15.62 -52.75 91.45
CA TYR A 301 -14.48 -51.88 91.15
C TYR A 301 -14.74 -51.02 89.93
N ALA A 302 -14.41 -49.80 90.12
CA ALA A 302 -14.15 -48.72 89.17
C ALA A 302 -13.12 -49.07 88.13
N TYR A 303 -13.24 -48.51 87.00
CA TYR A 303 -12.16 -47.79 86.38
C TYR A 303 -12.75 -46.90 85.25
N SER A 304 -12.62 -45.65 85.49
CA SER A 304 -12.56 -44.51 84.51
C SER A 304 -11.07 -44.22 84.40
N PRO A 305 -10.66 -43.24 83.64
CA PRO A 305 -10.87 -42.83 82.26
C PRO A 305 -9.52 -42.64 81.58
N GLU A 306 -9.56 -41.84 80.51
CA GLU A 306 -8.45 -41.05 79.98
C GLU A 306 -7.32 -41.76 79.26
N ASP A 307 -7.04 -41.12 78.26
CA ASP A 307 -5.83 -40.65 77.62
C ASP A 307 -5.62 -41.23 76.22
N ALA A 308 -5.48 -40.36 75.46
CA ALA A 308 -4.49 -39.45 74.97
C ALA A 308 -4.29 -39.63 73.52
N ARG A 309 -4.53 -38.52 72.92
CA ARG A 309 -3.49 -37.76 72.17
C ARG A 309 -2.28 -38.59 71.74
N ARG A 310 -2.07 -38.58 70.51
CA ARG A 310 -0.86 -38.13 69.78
C ARG A 310 -0.66 -38.80 68.43
N ALA A 311 -0.35 -37.89 67.60
CA ALA A 311 0.74 -37.86 66.62
C ALA A 311 0.54 -38.77 65.43
N GLY A 312 0.74 -38.27 64.35
CA GLY A 312 1.67 -37.48 63.61
C GLY A 312 1.22 -37.57 62.14
N GLN A 313 1.07 -36.49 61.47
CA GLN A 313 2.13 -35.86 60.76
C GLN A 313 2.90 -36.81 59.81
N MET A 314 2.68 -36.59 58.52
CA MET A 314 3.63 -36.38 57.45
C MET A 314 3.05 -36.68 56.09
N THR A 315 3.03 -35.66 55.37
CA THR A 315 3.75 -35.42 54.09
C THR A 315 3.23 -36.25 52.92
N GLY A 316 2.94 -35.65 51.82
CA GLY A 316 3.60 -34.80 50.94
C GLY A 316 2.78 -34.53 49.68
N VAL A 317 2.90 -33.32 49.26
CA VAL A 317 2.61 -32.79 47.94
C VAL A 317 3.68 -33.37 46.98
N PRO A 318 3.40 -33.57 45.68
CA PRO A 318 3.82 -32.50 44.80
C PRO A 318 2.88 -32.17 43.65
N SER A 319 2.77 -30.90 43.42
CA SER A 319 2.45 -30.21 42.19
C SER A 319 3.44 -30.57 41.09
N PHE A 320 2.92 -30.76 39.88
CA PHE A 320 3.73 -30.68 38.67
C PHE A 320 3.18 -29.62 37.76
N SER A 321 3.95 -28.56 37.62
CA SER A 321 4.02 -27.60 36.54
C SER A 321 4.95 -28.18 35.47
N PRO A 322 4.68 -28.02 34.18
CA PRO A 322 5.72 -28.26 33.18
C PRO A 322 6.35 -26.94 32.74
N ASP A 323 7.61 -26.82 33.09
CA ASP A 323 8.53 -25.86 32.53
C ASP A 323 9.09 -26.32 31.19
N ASN A 324 9.18 -25.34 30.36
CA ASN A 324 10.08 -25.06 29.28
C ASN A 324 11.51 -25.57 29.46
N SER A 325 12.11 -26.01 28.37
CA SER A 325 13.47 -25.69 27.92
C SER A 325 13.87 -26.63 26.79
N SER A 326 14.13 -26.08 25.62
CA SER A 326 15.43 -25.64 25.15
C SER A 326 16.48 -26.75 24.97
N LEU A 327 17.18 -26.56 23.87
CA LEU A 327 18.49 -27.09 23.51
C LEU A 327 18.54 -28.45 22.84
N TYR A 328 18.90 -28.38 21.56
CA TYR A 328 20.14 -28.96 21.06
C TYR A 328 20.45 -28.43 19.66
N ALA A 329 21.52 -27.68 19.55
CA ALA A 329 22.38 -27.71 18.38
C ALA A 329 23.33 -28.90 18.56
N PRO A 330 23.84 -29.49 17.49
CA PRO A 330 25.26 -29.37 17.31
C PRO A 330 25.71 -29.10 15.89
N ASP A 331 26.82 -28.41 15.83
CA ASP A 331 27.87 -28.27 14.87
C ASP A 331 27.99 -29.35 13.80
N GLY A 332 28.36 -28.88 12.64
CA GLY A 332 28.88 -29.66 11.53
C GLY A 332 29.54 -28.74 10.53
N ASP A 333 30.77 -28.35 10.81
CA ASP A 333 31.77 -27.85 9.88
C ASP A 333 31.84 -28.71 8.62
N LEU A 334 32.08 -28.02 7.50
CA LEU A 334 33.06 -28.32 6.46
C LEU A 334 32.86 -27.30 5.34
N ASP A 335 33.73 -26.32 5.29
CA ASP A 335 34.85 -26.15 4.40
C ASP A 335 34.51 -26.43 2.92
N VAL A 336 34.66 -25.45 2.10
CA VAL A 336 35.58 -25.31 0.98
C VAL A 336 35.29 -24.04 0.18
N ASN A 337 36.17 -23.10 0.25
CA ASN A 337 36.52 -22.06 -0.72
C ASN A 337 37.36 -22.70 -1.86
N PRO A 338 37.81 -22.05 -2.97
CA PRO A 338 37.43 -20.80 -3.61
C PRO A 338 37.37 -20.86 -5.14
N ALA A 339 37.10 -19.72 -5.73
CA ALA A 339 37.58 -19.18 -7.01
C ALA A 339 37.14 -19.81 -8.32
N SER A 340 36.48 -18.99 -9.13
CA SER A 340 36.98 -18.69 -10.47
C SER A 340 36.37 -17.38 -10.97
N GLN A 341 37.24 -16.41 -11.13
CA GLN A 341 37.11 -15.26 -12.01
C GLN A 341 36.89 -15.77 -13.45
N ILE A 342 35.93 -15.19 -14.13
CA ILE A 342 35.98 -15.06 -15.59
C ILE A 342 35.39 -13.70 -15.94
N SER A 343 36.26 -12.83 -16.40
CA SER A 343 35.98 -11.63 -17.17
C SER A 343 35.43 -12.01 -18.54
N PRO A 344 34.50 -11.23 -19.11
CA PRO A 344 34.23 -11.34 -20.53
C PRO A 344 34.97 -10.25 -21.31
N GLN A 345 35.62 -10.66 -22.33
CA GLN A 345 36.01 -9.81 -23.45
C GLN A 345 34.89 -9.76 -24.50
N PHE A 346 34.67 -8.56 -24.97
CA PHE A 346 34.36 -8.09 -26.33
C PHE A 346 33.67 -9.05 -27.31
N PHE A 347 32.49 -8.65 -27.79
CA PHE A 347 32.26 -8.22 -29.20
C PHE A 347 31.06 -7.28 -29.22
#